data_b85a01378ddd3053ffe4a88af3cb9a57
#
_entry.id   b85a01378ddd3053ffe4a88af3cb9a57
#
_cell.length_a   1.000
_cell.length_b   1.000
_cell.length_c   1.000
_cell.angle_alpha   90.00
_cell.angle_beta   90.00
_cell.angle_gamma   90.00
#
_symmetry.space_group_name_H-M   'P 1'
#
loop_
_entity.id
_entity.type
_entity.pdbx_description
1 polymer ?
#
loop_
_entity_poly.entity_id
_entity_poly.type
_entity_poly.pdbx_seq_one_letter_code
_entity_poly.pdbx_strand_id
1 'polypeptide(L)'
;QLVNGLRNFLFGPPGAGGFDLASLNIQRGRDHGLSDYNTTRAAYGLPRVTSFAQITLNPAVQAKLLALYGSVNAIDLWVGGLAEDHLAGSSVGPTFQRIIADQFERLRDGDRFWYSKVFSGPQLESIERTRLSDIIHRNTTLTKIQDNVFFFDDTTLAALQPKSSPLPAAFLKVPPASGTPPTLDGKGNNLS
;
A
#
# COMPACT_ATOMS: atom_id res chain seq x y z
N GLN A 1 9.53 -1.67 -3.62
CA GLN A 1 10.36 -2.18 -2.52
C GLN A 1 9.88 -1.56 -1.22
N LEU A 2 9.53 -2.39 -0.20
CA LEU A 2 9.19 -1.87 1.12
C LEU A 2 10.43 -1.23 1.76
N VAL A 3 10.28 0.01 2.21
CA VAL A 3 11.37 0.76 2.82
C VAL A 3 11.60 0.30 4.27
N ASN A 4 12.85 0.29 4.69
CA ASN A 4 13.21 -0.09 6.07
C ASN A 4 12.52 0.80 7.14
N GLY A 5 12.22 2.05 6.80
CA GLY A 5 11.49 2.97 7.68
C GLY A 5 10.11 2.45 8.07
N LEU A 6 9.38 1.79 7.16
CA LEU A 6 8.07 1.22 7.47
C LEU A 6 8.18 0.11 8.52
N ARG A 7 9.15 -0.80 8.33
CA ARG A 7 9.43 -1.89 9.28
C ARG A 7 9.84 -1.38 10.65
N ASN A 8 10.75 -0.40 10.68
CA ASN A 8 11.35 0.08 11.93
C ASN A 8 10.46 1.09 12.65
N PHE A 9 9.66 1.89 11.92
CA PHE A 9 8.85 2.95 12.49
C PHE A 9 7.53 2.45 13.12
N LEU A 10 6.85 1.50 12.47
CA LEU A 10 5.55 1.02 12.95
C LEU A 10 5.65 0.11 14.17
N PHE A 11 6.75 -0.61 14.32
CA PHE A 11 6.90 -1.63 15.38
C PHE A 11 8.13 -1.41 16.26
N GLY A 12 8.76 -0.25 16.15
CA GLY A 12 9.98 0.11 16.88
C GLY A 12 11.27 -0.43 16.23
N PRO A 13 12.42 -0.02 16.74
CA PRO A 13 13.71 -0.48 16.21
C PRO A 13 13.90 -1.99 16.45
N PRO A 14 14.78 -2.64 15.67
CA PRO A 14 15.13 -4.04 15.87
C PRO A 14 15.54 -4.31 17.32
N GLY A 15 14.93 -5.32 17.95
CA GLY A 15 15.13 -5.66 19.36
C GLY A 15 14.14 -5.01 20.35
N ALA A 16 13.27 -4.10 19.91
CA ALA A 16 12.23 -3.51 20.74
C ALA A 16 10.94 -4.35 20.82
N GLY A 17 10.96 -5.62 20.36
CA GLY A 17 9.79 -6.52 20.40
C GLY A 17 8.75 -6.26 19.32
N GLY A 18 9.06 -5.46 18.30
CA GLY A 18 8.15 -5.20 17.19
C GLY A 18 8.10 -6.36 16.19
N PHE A 19 6.97 -6.43 15.45
CA PHE A 19 6.80 -7.36 14.34
C PHE A 19 7.08 -6.66 13.01
N ASP A 20 7.64 -7.40 12.05
CA ASP A 20 7.77 -6.93 10.67
C ASP A 20 6.40 -6.98 9.99
N LEU A 21 5.88 -5.81 9.56
CA LEU A 21 4.57 -5.72 8.91
C LEU A 21 4.48 -6.61 7.66
N ALA A 22 5.54 -6.68 6.86
CA ALA A 22 5.57 -7.52 5.67
C ALA A 22 5.43 -9.01 6.02
N SER A 23 6.13 -9.45 7.05
CA SER A 23 6.01 -10.82 7.56
C SER A 23 4.60 -11.12 8.07
N LEU A 24 3.98 -10.17 8.77
CA LEU A 24 2.59 -10.29 9.23
C LEU A 24 1.61 -10.40 8.06
N ASN A 25 1.79 -9.60 7.00
CA ASN A 25 0.93 -9.66 5.82
C ASN A 25 1.03 -11.02 5.10
N ILE A 26 2.25 -11.55 4.96
CA ILE A 26 2.46 -12.88 4.37
C ILE A 26 1.80 -13.96 5.23
N GLN A 27 2.09 -13.96 6.53
CA GLN A 27 1.52 -14.93 7.47
C GLN A 27 -0.01 -14.87 7.48
N ARG A 28 -0.58 -13.66 7.53
CA ARG A 28 -2.02 -13.47 7.51
C ARG A 28 -2.68 -14.01 6.23
N GLY A 29 -2.05 -13.81 5.07
CA GLY A 29 -2.51 -14.41 3.82
C GLY A 29 -2.59 -15.93 3.89
N ARG A 30 -1.58 -16.57 4.47
CA ARG A 30 -1.51 -18.02 4.67
C ARG A 30 -2.55 -18.51 5.70
N ASP A 31 -2.69 -17.83 6.82
CA ASP A 31 -3.67 -18.15 7.87
C ASP A 31 -5.12 -18.06 7.36
N HIS A 32 -5.40 -17.12 6.45
CA HIS A 32 -6.71 -16.97 5.80
C HIS A 32 -6.90 -17.88 4.58
N GLY A 33 -5.92 -18.73 4.24
CA GLY A 33 -6.02 -19.66 3.12
C GLY A 33 -6.09 -18.98 1.75
N LEU A 34 -5.45 -17.82 1.58
CA LEU A 34 -5.37 -17.18 0.27
C LEU A 34 -4.63 -18.09 -0.71
N SER A 35 -5.16 -18.20 -1.92
CA SER A 35 -4.52 -18.92 -3.01
C SER A 35 -3.18 -18.26 -3.38
N ASP A 36 -2.29 -19.06 -3.98
CA ASP A 36 -1.04 -18.54 -4.54
C ASP A 36 -1.30 -17.50 -5.63
N TYR A 37 -0.25 -16.75 -5.93
CA TYR A 37 -0.26 -15.66 -6.92
C TYR A 37 -0.79 -16.11 -8.28
N ASN A 38 -0.29 -17.22 -8.81
CA ASN A 38 -0.64 -17.72 -10.14
C ASN A 38 -2.07 -18.25 -10.22
N THR A 39 -2.55 -18.89 -9.19
CA THR A 39 -3.94 -19.35 -9.07
C THR A 39 -4.89 -18.16 -9.00
N THR A 40 -4.55 -17.14 -8.23
CA THR A 40 -5.34 -15.91 -8.15
C THR A 40 -5.38 -15.17 -9.50
N ARG A 41 -4.25 -15.05 -10.21
CA ARG A 41 -4.23 -14.46 -11.55
C ARG A 41 -5.25 -15.14 -12.47
N ALA A 42 -5.21 -16.47 -12.53
CA ALA A 42 -6.15 -17.24 -13.36
C ALA A 42 -7.61 -17.03 -12.95
N ALA A 43 -7.89 -16.97 -11.66
CA ALA A 43 -9.24 -16.73 -11.14
C ALA A 43 -9.79 -15.35 -11.56
N TYR A 44 -8.92 -14.35 -11.70
CA TYR A 44 -9.28 -13.01 -12.19
C TYR A 44 -9.12 -12.83 -13.70
N GLY A 45 -8.99 -13.93 -14.46
CA GLY A 45 -8.94 -13.91 -15.94
C GLY A 45 -7.60 -13.43 -16.50
N LEU A 46 -6.54 -13.38 -15.68
CA LEU A 46 -5.19 -13.05 -16.12
C LEU A 46 -4.42 -14.33 -16.48
N PRO A 47 -3.55 -14.32 -17.51
CA PRO A 47 -2.74 -15.46 -17.83
C PRO A 47 -1.80 -15.82 -16.68
N ARG A 48 -1.63 -17.13 -16.44
CA ARG A 48 -0.60 -17.62 -15.51
C ARG A 48 0.79 -17.27 -16.04
N VAL A 49 1.68 -16.88 -15.15
CA VAL A 49 3.10 -16.69 -15.49
C VAL A 49 3.82 -18.03 -15.40
N THR A 50 4.80 -18.24 -16.27
CA THR A 50 5.62 -19.47 -16.33
C THR A 50 7.08 -19.22 -15.92
N SER A 51 7.47 -17.95 -15.76
CA SER A 51 8.80 -17.56 -15.33
C SER A 51 8.76 -16.30 -14.46
N PHE A 52 9.79 -16.09 -13.64
CA PHE A 52 9.92 -14.88 -12.83
C PHE A 52 10.11 -13.62 -13.67
N ALA A 53 10.66 -13.74 -14.88
CA ALA A 53 10.82 -12.63 -15.82
C ALA A 53 9.47 -12.09 -16.36
N GLN A 54 8.39 -12.85 -16.27
CA GLN A 54 7.05 -12.39 -16.60
C GLN A 54 6.37 -11.62 -15.46
N ILE A 55 6.95 -11.63 -14.27
CA ILE A 55 6.45 -10.88 -13.11
C ILE A 55 7.06 -9.48 -13.12
N THR A 56 8.37 -9.40 -13.33
CA THR A 56 9.11 -8.13 -13.31
C THR A 56 10.33 -8.20 -14.22
N LEU A 57 10.68 -7.07 -14.81
CA LEU A 57 11.91 -6.93 -15.60
C LEU A 57 13.17 -6.76 -14.74
N ASN A 58 13.02 -6.59 -13.42
CA ASN A 58 14.16 -6.40 -12.51
C ASN A 58 14.83 -7.74 -12.16
N PRO A 59 16.07 -8.01 -12.67
CA PRO A 59 16.73 -9.30 -12.47
C PRO A 59 17.07 -9.58 -11.01
N ALA A 60 17.30 -8.55 -10.20
CA ALA A 60 17.58 -8.74 -8.77
C ALA A 60 16.31 -9.20 -8.01
N VAL A 61 15.12 -8.73 -8.41
CA VAL A 61 13.86 -9.21 -7.85
C VAL A 61 13.56 -10.63 -8.32
N GLN A 62 13.78 -10.93 -9.60
CA GLN A 62 13.63 -12.30 -10.14
C GLN A 62 14.49 -13.31 -9.37
N ALA A 63 15.77 -12.99 -9.14
CA ALA A 63 16.69 -13.85 -8.41
C ALA A 63 16.24 -14.08 -6.95
N LYS A 64 15.73 -13.05 -6.28
CA LYS A 64 15.20 -13.17 -4.91
C LYS A 64 13.95 -14.03 -4.86
N LEU A 65 13.02 -13.85 -5.80
CA LEU A 65 11.81 -14.66 -5.90
C LEU A 65 12.15 -16.14 -6.15
N LEU A 66 13.11 -16.40 -7.05
CA LEU A 66 13.59 -17.75 -7.31
C LEU A 66 14.22 -18.38 -6.06
N ALA A 67 15.08 -17.64 -5.36
CA ALA A 67 15.75 -18.14 -4.16
C ALA A 67 14.79 -18.44 -3.00
N LEU A 68 13.71 -17.65 -2.86
CA LEU A 68 12.76 -17.80 -1.76
C LEU A 68 11.67 -18.83 -2.06
N TYR A 69 11.18 -18.88 -3.28
CA TYR A 69 10.01 -19.69 -3.64
C TYR A 69 10.31 -20.88 -4.54
N GLY A 70 11.43 -20.88 -5.25
CA GLY A 70 11.82 -21.94 -6.18
C GLY A 70 10.92 -22.08 -7.42
N SER A 71 9.65 -21.71 -7.31
CA SER A 71 8.64 -21.83 -8.38
C SER A 71 7.71 -20.63 -8.40
N VAL A 72 7.28 -20.22 -9.59
CA VAL A 72 6.26 -19.17 -9.76
C VAL A 72 4.89 -19.57 -9.20
N ASN A 73 4.64 -20.87 -9.05
CA ASN A 73 3.39 -21.40 -8.49
C ASN A 73 3.39 -21.49 -6.95
N ALA A 74 4.50 -21.15 -6.30
CA ALA A 74 4.61 -21.15 -4.84
C ALA A 74 4.57 -19.75 -4.23
N ILE A 75 4.49 -18.70 -5.05
CA ILE A 75 4.58 -17.30 -4.60
C ILE A 75 3.28 -16.93 -3.86
N ASP A 76 3.41 -16.37 -2.65
CA ASP A 76 2.29 -15.77 -1.95
C ASP A 76 1.68 -14.64 -2.79
N LEU A 77 0.35 -14.55 -2.83
CA LEU A 77 -0.38 -13.56 -3.62
C LEU A 77 0.12 -12.13 -3.39
N TRP A 78 0.27 -11.75 -2.13
CA TRP A 78 0.70 -10.40 -1.77
C TRP A 78 2.11 -10.09 -2.26
N VAL A 79 3.04 -11.03 -2.13
CA VAL A 79 4.43 -10.89 -2.59
C VAL A 79 4.50 -10.81 -4.11
N GLY A 80 3.77 -11.69 -4.81
CA GLY A 80 3.72 -11.69 -6.27
C GLY A 80 3.14 -10.40 -6.82
N GLY A 81 2.01 -9.93 -6.26
CA GLY A 81 1.39 -8.68 -6.67
C GLY A 81 2.25 -7.44 -6.45
N LEU A 82 3.02 -7.41 -5.34
CA LEU A 82 3.99 -6.32 -5.08
C LEU A 82 5.24 -6.39 -5.95
N ALA A 83 5.59 -7.57 -6.44
CA ALA A 83 6.76 -7.76 -7.29
C ALA A 83 6.51 -7.43 -8.77
N GLU A 84 5.23 -7.36 -9.21
CA GLU A 84 4.90 -6.99 -10.58
C GLU A 84 5.42 -5.60 -10.94
N ASP A 85 5.85 -5.43 -12.19
CA ASP A 85 6.06 -4.11 -12.74
C ASP A 85 4.72 -3.38 -12.82
N HIS A 86 4.71 -2.09 -12.49
CA HIS A 86 3.49 -1.28 -12.51
C HIS A 86 2.99 -1.07 -13.93
N LEU A 87 1.68 -1.05 -14.09
CA LEU A 87 1.06 -0.64 -15.35
C LEU A 87 1.26 0.85 -15.60
N ALA A 88 1.28 1.26 -16.85
CA ALA A 88 1.38 2.67 -17.21
C ALA A 88 0.25 3.48 -16.56
N GLY A 89 0.60 4.55 -15.85
CA GLY A 89 -0.36 5.38 -15.12
C GLY A 89 -0.99 4.75 -13.87
N SER A 90 -0.43 3.63 -13.39
CA SER A 90 -0.91 2.94 -12.19
C SER A 90 0.18 2.83 -11.14
N SER A 91 -0.20 2.78 -9.87
CA SER A 91 0.69 2.52 -8.74
C SER A 91 0.82 1.02 -8.43
N VAL A 92 0.21 0.15 -9.22
CA VAL A 92 0.20 -1.30 -9.03
C VAL A 92 0.34 -2.04 -10.35
N GLY A 93 0.73 -3.32 -10.27
CA GLY A 93 0.79 -4.23 -11.39
C GLY A 93 -0.59 -4.80 -11.77
N PRO A 94 -0.67 -5.63 -12.83
CA PRO A 94 -1.93 -6.10 -13.41
C PRO A 94 -2.78 -6.93 -12.43
N THR A 95 -2.17 -7.71 -11.56
CA THR A 95 -2.92 -8.57 -10.62
C THR A 95 -3.67 -7.73 -9.58
N PHE A 96 -2.99 -6.81 -8.92
CA PHE A 96 -3.63 -5.93 -7.94
C PHE A 96 -4.62 -4.98 -8.61
N GLN A 97 -4.31 -4.44 -9.79
CA GLN A 97 -5.25 -3.62 -10.52
C GLN A 97 -6.56 -4.36 -10.77
N ARG A 98 -6.49 -5.62 -11.23
CA ARG A 98 -7.69 -6.41 -11.53
C ARG A 98 -8.51 -6.72 -10.29
N ILE A 99 -7.86 -7.10 -9.18
CA ILE A 99 -8.54 -7.38 -7.90
C ILE A 99 -9.22 -6.12 -7.36
N ILE A 100 -8.51 -4.99 -7.36
CA ILE A 100 -9.02 -3.71 -6.86
C ILE A 100 -10.19 -3.23 -7.72
N ALA A 101 -10.06 -3.29 -9.05
CA ALA A 101 -11.12 -2.89 -9.96
C ALA A 101 -12.39 -3.72 -9.77
N ASP A 102 -12.29 -5.05 -9.72
CA ASP A 102 -13.43 -5.94 -9.46
C ASP A 102 -14.13 -5.61 -8.14
N GLN A 103 -13.35 -5.38 -7.07
CA GLN A 103 -13.90 -5.02 -5.76
C GLN A 103 -14.66 -3.69 -5.81
N PHE A 104 -14.08 -2.66 -6.41
CA PHE A 104 -14.74 -1.34 -6.50
C PHE A 104 -15.94 -1.34 -7.44
N GLU A 105 -15.91 -2.09 -8.54
CA GLU A 105 -17.08 -2.28 -9.40
C GLU A 105 -18.24 -2.90 -8.64
N ARG A 106 -17.99 -3.97 -7.87
CA ARG A 106 -18.99 -4.62 -7.03
C ARG A 106 -19.54 -3.71 -5.94
N LEU A 107 -18.68 -2.93 -5.29
CA LEU A 107 -19.09 -1.94 -4.28
C LEU A 107 -19.97 -0.86 -4.90
N ARG A 108 -19.59 -0.30 -6.04
CA ARG A 108 -20.37 0.68 -6.78
C ARG A 108 -21.75 0.15 -7.17
N ASP A 109 -21.77 -1.04 -7.76
CA ASP A 109 -22.99 -1.62 -8.31
C ASP A 109 -23.94 -2.13 -7.22
N GLY A 110 -23.38 -2.63 -6.11
CA GLY A 110 -24.12 -3.11 -4.95
C GLY A 110 -24.63 -1.99 -4.01
N ASP A 111 -24.01 -0.81 -4.04
CA ASP A 111 -24.39 0.30 -3.17
C ASP A 111 -25.64 1.03 -3.73
N ARG A 112 -26.75 0.89 -3.03
CA ARG A 112 -28.00 1.62 -3.37
C ARG A 112 -27.89 3.14 -3.18
N PHE A 113 -26.95 3.59 -2.39
CA PHE A 113 -26.68 5.01 -2.12
C PHE A 113 -25.50 5.56 -2.91
N TRP A 114 -25.01 4.81 -3.90
CA TRP A 114 -23.97 5.32 -4.79
C TRP A 114 -24.38 6.68 -5.36
N TYR A 115 -23.48 7.64 -5.32
CA TYR A 115 -23.80 9.04 -5.60
C TYR A 115 -24.55 9.28 -6.92
N SER A 116 -24.20 8.57 -8.00
CA SER A 116 -24.88 8.71 -9.29
C SER A 116 -26.27 8.07 -9.34
N LYS A 117 -26.65 7.28 -8.32
CA LYS A 117 -28.01 6.77 -8.13
C LYS A 117 -28.88 7.71 -7.28
N VAL A 118 -28.24 8.59 -6.51
CA VAL A 118 -28.92 9.51 -5.56
C VAL A 118 -29.02 10.92 -6.12
N PHE A 119 -27.99 11.40 -6.82
CA PHE A 119 -27.93 12.75 -7.37
C PHE A 119 -28.13 12.73 -8.89
N SER A 120 -28.62 13.84 -9.44
CA SER A 120 -28.81 14.03 -10.88
C SER A 120 -28.58 15.49 -11.28
N GLY A 121 -28.44 15.73 -12.59
CA GLY A 121 -28.29 17.07 -13.15
C GLY A 121 -27.10 17.83 -12.57
N PRO A 122 -27.22 19.15 -12.30
CA PRO A 122 -26.09 19.98 -11.86
C PRO A 122 -25.43 19.52 -10.55
N GLN A 123 -26.16 18.85 -9.65
CA GLN A 123 -25.59 18.32 -8.42
C GLN A 123 -24.65 17.17 -8.71
N LEU A 124 -25.05 16.23 -9.55
CA LEU A 124 -24.20 15.11 -9.98
C LEU A 124 -22.94 15.62 -10.69
N GLU A 125 -23.11 16.55 -11.65
CA GLU A 125 -21.98 17.17 -12.34
C GLU A 125 -21.00 17.87 -11.39
N SER A 126 -21.51 18.56 -10.38
CA SER A 126 -20.66 19.22 -9.37
C SER A 126 -19.84 18.21 -8.56
N ILE A 127 -20.46 17.09 -8.18
CA ILE A 127 -19.77 16.01 -7.45
C ILE A 127 -18.67 15.39 -8.33
N GLU A 128 -19.00 15.07 -9.58
CA GLU A 128 -18.06 14.43 -10.52
C GLU A 128 -16.86 15.30 -10.90
N ARG A 129 -17.01 16.61 -10.88
CA ARG A 129 -15.93 17.57 -11.13
C ARG A 129 -15.09 17.88 -9.90
N THR A 130 -15.55 17.55 -8.69
CA THR A 130 -14.85 17.87 -7.45
C THR A 130 -13.62 16.98 -7.29
N ARG A 131 -12.45 17.59 -7.20
CA ARG A 131 -11.16 16.95 -6.96
C ARG A 131 -10.80 16.98 -5.49
N LEU A 132 -9.90 16.12 -5.06
CA LEU A 132 -9.37 16.17 -3.70
C LEU A 132 -8.62 17.49 -3.44
N SER A 133 -7.96 18.07 -4.43
CA SER A 133 -7.36 19.41 -4.34
C SER A 133 -8.40 20.48 -3.99
N ASP A 134 -9.60 20.43 -4.57
CA ASP A 134 -10.70 21.37 -4.25
C ASP A 134 -11.16 21.23 -2.81
N ILE A 135 -11.24 20.00 -2.32
CA ILE A 135 -11.62 19.71 -0.92
C ILE A 135 -10.54 20.25 0.03
N ILE A 136 -9.27 20.04 -0.29
CA ILE A 136 -8.15 20.57 0.50
C ILE A 136 -8.19 22.11 0.53
N HIS A 137 -8.38 22.77 -0.62
CA HIS A 137 -8.48 24.23 -0.67
C HIS A 137 -9.66 24.78 0.15
N ARG A 138 -10.81 24.11 0.14
CA ARG A 138 -11.99 24.54 0.90
C ARG A 138 -11.81 24.42 2.42
N ASN A 139 -10.96 23.53 2.88
CA ASN A 139 -10.83 23.18 4.29
C ASN A 139 -9.49 23.57 4.92
N THR A 140 -8.57 24.18 4.17
CA THR A 140 -7.26 24.58 4.64
C THR A 140 -6.87 25.97 4.13
N THR A 141 -5.79 26.53 4.66
CA THR A 141 -5.19 27.78 4.18
C THR A 141 -4.18 27.58 3.05
N LEU A 142 -4.02 26.37 2.54
CA LEU A 142 -3.13 26.09 1.43
C LEU A 142 -3.63 26.75 0.16
N THR A 143 -2.78 27.56 -0.45
CA THR A 143 -3.10 28.30 -1.70
C THR A 143 -2.51 27.65 -2.94
N LYS A 144 -1.57 26.74 -2.76
CA LYS A 144 -0.88 26.03 -3.87
C LYS A 144 -0.81 24.54 -3.57
N ILE A 145 -1.48 23.77 -4.39
CA ILE A 145 -1.40 22.31 -4.41
C ILE A 145 -1.69 21.86 -5.86
N GLN A 146 -1.09 20.80 -6.31
CA GLN A 146 -1.36 20.24 -7.63
C GLN A 146 -2.78 19.69 -7.73
N ASP A 147 -3.41 19.78 -8.89
CA ASP A 147 -4.76 19.28 -9.13
C ASP A 147 -4.89 17.78 -8.84
N ASN A 148 -3.89 17.00 -9.26
CA ASN A 148 -3.79 15.58 -8.95
C ASN A 148 -2.89 15.35 -7.73
N VAL A 149 -3.47 15.44 -6.54
CA VAL A 149 -2.75 15.36 -5.26
C VAL A 149 -2.11 14.00 -4.97
N PHE A 150 -2.44 12.97 -5.75
CA PHE A 150 -1.86 11.63 -5.59
C PHE A 150 -0.54 11.45 -6.34
N PHE A 151 -0.18 12.40 -7.21
CA PHE A 151 1.06 12.33 -7.99
C PHE A 151 1.90 13.58 -7.74
N PHE A 152 3.18 13.37 -7.50
CA PHE A 152 4.18 14.43 -7.49
C PHE A 152 4.82 14.49 -8.87
N ASP A 153 4.94 15.68 -9.42
CA ASP A 153 5.88 15.97 -10.48
C ASP A 153 7.12 16.68 -9.92
N ASP A 154 8.23 16.67 -10.67
CA ASP A 154 9.49 17.25 -10.23
C ASP A 154 9.39 18.74 -9.97
N THR A 155 8.50 19.46 -10.68
CA THR A 155 8.26 20.88 -10.50
C THR A 155 7.52 21.16 -9.21
N THR A 156 6.54 20.37 -8.86
CA THR A 156 5.81 20.43 -7.60
C THR A 156 6.74 20.08 -6.43
N LEU A 157 7.54 19.02 -6.57
CA LEU A 157 8.51 18.62 -5.53
C LEU A 157 9.55 19.72 -5.30
N ALA A 158 10.07 20.34 -6.34
CA ALA A 158 11.03 21.46 -6.24
C ALA A 158 10.41 22.69 -5.57
N ALA A 159 9.11 22.95 -5.80
CA ALA A 159 8.38 24.06 -5.18
C ALA A 159 8.03 23.80 -3.69
N LEU A 160 7.93 22.53 -3.29
CA LEU A 160 7.60 22.11 -1.91
C LEU A 160 8.85 21.90 -1.06
N GLN A 161 10.05 21.80 -1.65
CA GLN A 161 11.28 21.74 -0.85
C GLN A 161 11.47 23.06 -0.12
N PRO A 162 11.45 23.08 1.22
CA PRO A 162 11.78 24.26 1.96
C PRO A 162 13.20 24.67 1.60
N LYS A 163 13.37 25.91 1.14
CA LYS A 163 14.70 26.50 1.01
C LYS A 163 15.37 26.41 2.38
N SER A 164 16.21 25.38 2.58
CA SER A 164 17.11 25.19 3.70
C SER A 164 16.54 25.53 5.11
N SER A 165 15.63 24.70 5.61
CA SER A 165 15.51 24.48 7.04
C SER A 165 15.47 22.98 7.27
N PRO A 166 16.43 22.42 8.02
CA PRO A 166 16.31 21.04 8.46
C PRO A 166 15.03 20.91 9.30
N LEU A 167 14.29 19.82 9.11
CA LEU A 167 13.17 19.46 9.99
C LEU A 167 13.62 19.70 11.44
N PRO A 168 12.83 20.41 12.26
CA PRO A 168 13.20 20.63 13.66
C PRO A 168 13.55 19.30 14.29
N ALA A 169 14.70 19.21 14.95
CA ALA A 169 15.19 17.99 15.60
C ALA A 169 14.19 17.37 16.59
N ALA A 170 13.17 18.13 17.00
CA ALA A 170 12.03 17.67 17.78
C ALA A 170 11.18 16.57 17.08
N PHE A 171 11.11 16.55 15.75
CA PHE A 171 10.40 15.50 15.01
C PHE A 171 11.22 14.21 14.83
N LEU A 172 12.52 14.26 15.10
CA LEU A 172 13.41 13.11 15.02
C LEU A 172 13.70 12.46 16.39
N LYS A 173 13.25 13.07 17.48
CA LYS A 173 13.33 12.48 18.81
C LYS A 173 12.03 11.74 19.10
N VAL A 174 11.98 10.47 18.72
CA VAL A 174 11.12 9.52 19.43
C VAL A 174 11.65 9.50 20.88
N PRO A 175 10.86 9.90 21.89
CA PRO A 175 11.31 9.76 23.28
C PRO A 175 11.65 8.29 23.50
N PRO A 176 12.73 7.98 24.24
CA PRO A 176 12.99 6.61 24.64
C PRO A 176 11.73 6.11 25.35
N ALA A 177 11.28 4.91 25.02
CA ALA A 177 10.19 4.26 25.71
C ALA A 177 10.56 4.19 27.20
N SER A 178 10.00 5.11 27.99
CA SER A 178 10.14 5.09 29.45
C SER A 178 9.13 4.07 29.97
N GLY A 179 9.58 2.84 30.10
CA GLY A 179 8.81 1.77 30.71
C GLY A 179 9.49 0.45 30.42
N THR A 180 9.80 -0.28 31.47
CA THR A 180 10.14 -1.70 31.35
C THR A 180 8.98 -2.38 30.65
N PRO A 181 9.18 -3.12 29.55
CA PRO A 181 8.08 -3.84 28.92
C PRO A 181 7.46 -4.79 29.93
N PRO A 182 6.13 -4.91 29.97
CA PRO A 182 5.48 -5.82 30.90
C PRO A 182 5.96 -7.25 30.60
N THR A 183 6.43 -7.92 31.63
CA THR A 183 6.76 -9.34 31.56
C THR A 183 5.45 -10.11 31.52
N LEU A 184 5.20 -10.81 30.43
CA LEU A 184 4.02 -11.64 30.29
C LEU A 184 4.33 -13.04 30.81
N ASP A 185 3.37 -13.67 31.50
CA ASP A 185 3.42 -15.10 31.79
C ASP A 185 3.25 -15.92 30.50
N GLY A 186 3.56 -17.21 30.56
CA GLY A 186 3.42 -18.12 29.42
C GLY A 186 1.97 -18.25 28.88
N LYS A 187 1.00 -17.51 29.45
CA LYS A 187 -0.40 -17.46 29.05
C LYS A 187 -0.83 -16.06 28.58
N GLY A 188 0.13 -15.11 28.50
CA GLY A 188 -0.12 -13.76 27.99
C GLY A 188 -0.68 -12.77 29.00
N ASN A 189 -0.64 -13.03 30.31
CA ASN A 189 -1.05 -12.10 31.35
C ASN A 189 0.12 -11.26 31.85
N ASN A 190 -0.15 -9.99 32.18
CA ASN A 190 0.85 -9.12 32.78
C ASN A 190 1.24 -9.64 34.17
N LEU A 191 2.54 -9.84 34.39
CA LEU A 191 3.11 -10.00 35.71
C LEU A 191 3.35 -8.60 36.27
N SER A 192 2.55 -8.18 37.21
CA SER A 192 2.68 -6.92 37.96
C SER A 192 3.98 -6.84 38.75
#